data_6df72e68ae73fbceba1a9f99fdb864d5
#
_entry.id   6df72e68ae73fbceba1a9f99fdb864d5
#
_cell.length_a   1.000
_cell.length_b   1.000
_cell.length_c   1.000
_cell.angle_alpha   90.00
_cell.angle_beta   90.00
_cell.angle_gamma   90.00
#
_symmetry.space_group_name_H-M   'P 1'
#
loop_
_entity.id
_entity.type
_entity.pdbx_description
1 polymer ?
#
loop_
_entity_poly.entity_id
_entity_poly.type
_entity_poly.pdbx_seq_one_letter_code
_entity_poly.pdbx_strand_id
1 'polypeptide(L)'
;MNNCEHKGAGVTIRAAGAALWRTNTAGGVEVAVVHRSRHDDWSLPKGKLEAQETAPLAAFREVVEETGFSPVLGRTLADVRYPAGGADKVVRYFSARVRSGRFAPNNEVDELRWLPPVEAHDLLTYSSDRDVLAALCSLPTDLVTLLLIRHAKA
;
A
#
# COMPACT_ATOMS: atom_id res chain seq x y z
N MET A 1 -46.80 9.65 2.00
CA MET A 1 -46.15 8.48 2.63
C MET A 1 -44.78 8.35 2.00
N ASN A 2 -43.76 8.94 2.63
CA ASN A 2 -42.38 8.88 2.13
C ASN A 2 -41.67 7.66 2.72
N ASN A 3 -41.43 6.66 1.88
CA ASN A 3 -40.61 5.52 2.21
C ASN A 3 -39.16 5.97 2.18
N CYS A 4 -38.58 6.33 3.32
CA CYS A 4 -37.12 6.41 3.50
C CYS A 4 -36.59 4.99 3.59
N GLU A 5 -36.20 4.44 2.45
CA GLU A 5 -35.41 3.21 2.42
C GLU A 5 -34.05 3.50 3.09
N HIS A 6 -33.88 2.97 4.30
CA HIS A 6 -32.59 2.83 4.94
C HIS A 6 -31.74 1.89 4.07
N LYS A 7 -30.89 2.45 3.23
CA LYS A 7 -29.77 1.69 2.63
C LYS A 7 -28.95 1.13 3.78
N GLY A 8 -29.09 -0.17 4.03
CA GLY A 8 -28.30 -0.87 5.02
C GLY A 8 -26.82 -0.56 4.80
N ALA A 9 -26.10 -0.25 5.87
CA ALA A 9 -24.66 0.00 5.84
C ALA A 9 -23.98 -1.27 5.28
N GLY A 10 -23.54 -1.21 4.02
CA GLY A 10 -22.84 -2.29 3.36
C GLY A 10 -21.57 -2.64 4.13
N VAL A 11 -21.20 -3.90 4.16
CA VAL A 11 -19.97 -4.37 4.80
C VAL A 11 -18.78 -3.69 4.11
N THR A 12 -17.96 -2.98 4.88
CA THR A 12 -16.74 -2.35 4.38
C THR A 12 -15.54 -3.22 4.72
N ILE A 13 -14.81 -3.71 3.71
CA ILE A 13 -13.55 -4.41 3.88
C ILE A 13 -12.43 -3.37 3.99
N ARG A 14 -11.76 -3.34 5.14
CA ARG A 14 -10.60 -2.47 5.35
C ARG A 14 -9.32 -3.21 4.99
N ALA A 15 -8.44 -2.53 4.27
CA ALA A 15 -7.13 -3.03 3.86
C ALA A 15 -6.09 -1.91 3.98
N ALA A 16 -4.82 -2.29 3.99
CA ALA A 16 -3.72 -1.34 3.93
C ALA A 16 -2.57 -1.90 3.09
N GLY A 17 -1.77 -1.01 2.55
CA GLY A 17 -0.62 -1.36 1.74
C GLY A 17 0.39 -0.21 1.66
N ALA A 18 1.41 -0.38 0.87
CA ALA A 18 2.43 0.64 0.72
C ALA A 18 3.03 0.69 -0.70
N ALA A 19 3.40 1.88 -1.12
CA ALA A 19 4.38 2.06 -2.18
C ALA A 19 5.78 1.87 -1.56
N LEU A 20 6.31 0.65 -1.67
CA LEU A 20 7.62 0.30 -1.14
C LEU A 20 8.71 0.80 -2.11
N TRP A 21 9.65 1.57 -1.61
CA TRP A 21 10.69 2.19 -2.43
C TRP A 21 12.08 2.08 -1.80
N ARG A 22 13.09 2.19 -2.64
CA ARG A 22 14.51 2.27 -2.27
C ARG A 22 15.25 3.26 -3.15
N THR A 23 16.43 3.66 -2.73
CA THR A 23 17.38 4.40 -3.58
C THR A 23 18.33 3.39 -4.23
N ASN A 24 18.48 3.45 -5.55
CA ASN A 24 19.47 2.64 -6.26
C ASN A 24 20.88 3.22 -6.13
N THR A 25 21.87 2.51 -6.66
CA THR A 25 23.28 2.89 -6.58
C THR A 25 23.61 4.21 -7.30
N ALA A 26 22.78 4.64 -8.25
CA ALA A 26 22.91 5.91 -8.95
C ALA A 26 22.16 7.07 -8.27
N GLY A 27 21.54 6.84 -7.11
CA GLY A 27 20.76 7.84 -6.37
C GLY A 27 19.31 7.99 -6.85
N GLY A 28 18.87 7.22 -7.84
CA GLY A 28 17.49 7.21 -8.33
C GLY A 28 16.56 6.42 -7.41
N VAL A 29 15.27 6.76 -7.43
CA VAL A 29 14.23 6.03 -6.72
C VAL A 29 13.75 4.84 -7.55
N GLU A 30 13.65 3.68 -6.92
CA GLU A 30 12.97 2.49 -7.45
C GLU A 30 11.81 2.11 -6.54
N VAL A 31 10.72 1.65 -7.15
CA VAL A 31 9.52 1.19 -6.46
C VAL A 31 9.35 -0.30 -6.70
N ALA A 32 8.98 -1.04 -5.65
CA ALA A 32 8.65 -2.45 -5.75
C ALA A 32 7.25 -2.62 -6.33
N VAL A 33 7.16 -3.39 -7.41
CA VAL A 33 5.89 -3.86 -7.98
C VAL A 33 5.88 -5.38 -7.86
N VAL A 34 4.81 -5.95 -7.32
CA VAL A 34 4.66 -7.38 -7.06
C VAL A 34 3.71 -8.02 -8.05
N HIS A 35 4.09 -9.21 -8.54
CA HIS A 35 3.22 -10.07 -9.34
C HIS A 35 2.51 -11.08 -8.45
N ARG A 36 1.17 -11.15 -8.59
CA ARG A 36 0.33 -12.08 -7.83
C ARG A 36 -0.20 -13.15 -8.77
N SER A 37 0.40 -14.32 -8.74
CA SER A 37 0.08 -15.44 -9.64
C SER A 37 -1.40 -15.85 -9.64
N ARG A 38 -2.10 -15.74 -8.48
CA ARG A 38 -3.54 -16.05 -8.39
C ARG A 38 -4.45 -15.11 -9.19
N HIS A 39 -4.00 -13.90 -9.42
CA HIS A 39 -4.76 -12.83 -10.10
C HIS A 39 -4.18 -12.49 -11.46
N ASP A 40 -2.97 -12.97 -11.74
CA ASP A 40 -2.17 -12.64 -12.92
C ASP A 40 -2.09 -11.12 -13.12
N ASP A 41 -1.75 -10.41 -12.04
CA ASP A 41 -1.68 -8.95 -12.01
C ASP A 41 -0.41 -8.42 -11.33
N TRP A 42 -0.05 -7.20 -11.71
CA TRP A 42 1.02 -6.42 -11.12
C TRP A 42 0.43 -5.31 -10.23
N SER A 43 0.80 -5.28 -8.97
CA SER A 43 0.23 -4.34 -7.99
C SER A 43 1.25 -3.85 -6.97
N LEU A 44 0.83 -2.86 -6.17
CA LEU A 44 1.54 -2.50 -4.95
C LEU A 44 1.16 -3.48 -3.82
N PRO A 45 2.10 -3.84 -2.90
CA PRO A 45 1.85 -4.76 -1.80
C PRO A 45 0.74 -4.23 -0.86
N LYS A 46 -0.23 -5.08 -0.55
CA LYS A 46 -1.41 -4.74 0.27
C LYS A 46 -2.21 -5.95 0.70
N GLY A 47 -2.84 -5.86 1.85
CA GLY A 47 -3.80 -6.88 2.27
C GLY A 47 -4.83 -6.36 3.26
N LYS A 48 -5.69 -7.25 3.74
CA LYS A 48 -6.77 -6.94 4.67
C LYS A 48 -6.24 -6.68 6.06
N LEU A 49 -6.87 -5.77 6.80
CA LEU A 49 -6.61 -5.63 8.22
C LEU A 49 -7.09 -6.87 8.97
N GLU A 50 -6.27 -7.33 9.90
CA GLU A 50 -6.67 -8.31 10.90
C GLU A 50 -7.56 -7.69 11.99
N ALA A 51 -8.14 -8.53 12.85
CA ALA A 51 -8.97 -8.05 13.96
C ALA A 51 -8.15 -7.13 14.89
N GLN A 52 -8.67 -5.94 15.16
CA GLN A 52 -8.03 -4.90 15.99
C GLN A 52 -6.72 -4.32 15.41
N GLU A 53 -6.34 -4.68 14.21
CA GLU A 53 -5.14 -4.14 13.56
C GLU A 53 -5.36 -2.71 13.07
N THR A 54 -4.35 -1.86 13.21
CA THR A 54 -4.36 -0.51 12.64
C THR A 54 -3.83 -0.53 11.19
N ALA A 55 -4.24 0.42 10.37
CA ALA A 55 -3.78 0.47 8.97
C ALA A 55 -2.25 0.56 8.82
N PRO A 56 -1.49 1.31 9.66
CA PRO A 56 -0.02 1.27 9.58
C PRO A 56 0.58 -0.10 9.90
N LEU A 57 0.04 -0.82 10.90
CA LEU A 57 0.52 -2.16 11.24
C LEU A 57 0.22 -3.15 10.13
N ALA A 58 -0.99 -3.13 9.56
CA ALA A 58 -1.36 -3.95 8.42
C ALA A 58 -0.44 -3.68 7.21
N ALA A 59 -0.21 -2.41 6.86
CA ALA A 59 0.69 -2.05 5.77
C ALA A 59 2.12 -2.57 6.00
N PHE A 60 2.63 -2.47 7.24
CA PHE A 60 3.94 -3.01 7.59
C PHE A 60 3.98 -4.53 7.42
N ARG A 61 3.00 -5.25 8.00
CA ARG A 61 2.89 -6.72 7.93
C ARG A 61 2.80 -7.20 6.49
N GLU A 62 1.90 -6.63 5.69
CA GLU A 62 1.69 -7.01 4.29
C GLU A 62 2.95 -6.78 3.43
N VAL A 63 3.67 -5.67 3.63
CA VAL A 63 4.96 -5.46 2.95
C VAL A 63 5.94 -6.56 3.32
N VAL A 64 6.04 -6.95 4.60
CA VAL A 64 6.96 -8.03 5.02
C VAL A 64 6.54 -9.37 4.43
N GLU A 65 5.25 -9.71 4.48
CA GLU A 65 4.71 -10.99 4.00
C GLU A 65 4.84 -11.14 2.49
N GLU A 66 4.43 -10.13 1.72
CA GLU A 66 4.43 -10.18 0.26
C GLU A 66 5.83 -9.96 -0.35
N THR A 67 6.71 -9.20 0.32
CA THR A 67 7.98 -8.78 -0.30
C THR A 67 9.24 -9.28 0.41
N GLY A 68 9.16 -9.73 1.66
CA GLY A 68 10.32 -10.10 2.47
C GLY A 68 11.18 -8.93 2.94
N PHE A 69 10.75 -7.67 2.68
CA PHE A 69 11.46 -6.47 3.11
C PHE A 69 10.83 -5.89 4.38
N SER A 70 11.67 -5.46 5.32
CA SER A 70 11.25 -4.68 6.50
C SER A 70 11.25 -3.20 6.13
N PRO A 71 10.09 -2.50 6.11
CA PRO A 71 10.00 -1.11 5.73
C PRO A 71 10.14 -0.15 6.91
N VAL A 72 10.45 1.11 6.61
CA VAL A 72 10.15 2.27 7.44
C VAL A 72 8.96 2.97 6.81
N LEU A 73 7.82 2.94 7.48
CA LEU A 73 6.62 3.62 7.01
C LEU A 73 6.78 5.14 7.13
N GLY A 74 6.35 5.82 6.09
CA GLY A 74 6.29 7.27 6.01
C GLY A 74 4.84 7.77 5.98
N ARG A 75 4.61 8.83 5.21
CA ARG A 75 3.31 9.49 5.10
C ARG A 75 2.25 8.62 4.44
N THR A 76 0.98 8.89 4.76
CA THR A 76 -0.15 8.36 4.00
C THR A 76 -0.14 8.97 2.59
N LEU A 77 -0.38 8.15 1.59
CA LEU A 77 -0.42 8.53 0.18
C LEU A 77 -1.86 8.72 -0.30
N ALA A 78 -2.71 7.70 -0.13
CA ALA A 78 -4.08 7.72 -0.60
C ALA A 78 -4.96 6.71 0.14
N ASP A 79 -6.27 6.93 0.13
CA ASP A 79 -7.29 5.94 0.42
C ASP A 79 -7.98 5.58 -0.91
N VAL A 80 -7.75 4.36 -1.39
CA VAL A 80 -8.35 3.82 -2.62
C VAL A 80 -9.62 3.05 -2.27
N ARG A 81 -10.71 3.29 -3.02
CA ARG A 81 -12.01 2.64 -2.80
C ARG A 81 -12.47 1.94 -4.07
N TYR A 82 -12.91 0.70 -3.93
CA TYR A 82 -13.49 -0.07 -5.03
C TYR A 82 -14.41 -1.18 -4.52
N PRO A 83 -15.41 -1.60 -5.32
CA PRO A 83 -16.25 -2.74 -4.98
C PRO A 83 -15.46 -4.05 -5.07
N ALA A 84 -15.62 -4.92 -4.07
CA ALA A 84 -14.98 -6.22 -4.03
C ALA A 84 -15.89 -7.26 -3.34
N GLY A 85 -16.33 -8.27 -4.10
CA GLY A 85 -17.12 -9.38 -3.56
C GLY A 85 -18.45 -8.97 -2.92
N GLY A 86 -19.13 -7.95 -3.45
CA GLY A 86 -20.40 -7.43 -2.91
C GLY A 86 -20.26 -6.48 -1.71
N ALA A 87 -19.04 -6.11 -1.34
CA ALA A 87 -18.72 -5.15 -0.29
C ALA A 87 -17.87 -3.99 -0.84
N ASP A 88 -17.88 -2.86 -0.17
CA ASP A 88 -16.95 -1.77 -0.45
C ASP A 88 -15.58 -2.09 0.18
N LYS A 89 -14.51 -2.10 -0.62
CA LYS A 89 -13.15 -2.22 -0.11
C LYS A 89 -12.46 -0.86 -0.07
N VAL A 90 -11.84 -0.55 1.06
CA VAL A 90 -11.02 0.66 1.26
C VAL A 90 -9.61 0.23 1.59
N VAL A 91 -8.65 0.63 0.77
CA VAL A 91 -7.22 0.36 0.97
C VAL A 91 -6.50 1.66 1.28
N ARG A 92 -5.88 1.75 2.46
CA ARG A 92 -5.03 2.88 2.84
C ARG A 92 -3.58 2.59 2.49
N TYR A 93 -3.00 3.43 1.65
CA TYR A 93 -1.61 3.29 1.23
C TYR A 93 -0.68 4.28 1.92
N PHE A 94 0.52 3.77 2.23
CA PHE A 94 1.61 4.54 2.84
C PHE A 94 2.84 4.56 1.91
N SER A 95 3.66 5.60 2.03
CA SER A 95 5.05 5.55 1.58
C SER A 95 5.83 4.63 2.50
N ALA A 96 6.68 3.76 1.95
CA ALA A 96 7.48 2.84 2.74
C ALA A 96 8.89 2.72 2.15
N ARG A 97 9.90 3.13 2.92
CA ARG A 97 11.29 2.98 2.52
C ARG A 97 11.84 1.64 2.99
N VAL A 98 12.54 0.92 2.12
CA VAL A 98 13.26 -0.30 2.50
C VAL A 98 14.29 0.01 3.59
N ARG A 99 14.26 -0.78 4.66
CA ARG A 99 15.27 -0.77 5.71
C ARG A 99 16.22 -1.96 5.57
N SER A 100 15.68 -3.15 5.38
CA SER A 100 16.43 -4.41 5.30
C SER A 100 15.56 -5.49 4.67
N GLY A 101 16.13 -6.66 4.42
CA GLY A 101 15.40 -7.81 3.90
C GLY A 101 15.81 -8.17 2.48
N ARG A 102 15.17 -9.19 1.97
CA ARG A 102 15.31 -9.66 0.59
C ARG A 102 14.03 -10.33 0.16
N PHE A 103 13.71 -10.25 -1.11
CA PHE A 103 12.59 -10.97 -1.69
C PHE A 103 12.92 -12.46 -1.85
N ALA A 104 11.92 -13.27 -1.57
CA ALA A 104 11.84 -14.67 -2.00
C ALA A 104 10.40 -14.93 -2.43
N PRO A 105 10.16 -15.65 -3.55
CA PRO A 105 8.82 -16.02 -3.96
C PRO A 105 8.06 -16.75 -2.86
N ASN A 106 6.76 -16.48 -2.75
CA ASN A 106 5.88 -17.07 -1.75
C ASN A 106 4.52 -17.42 -2.38
N ASN A 107 3.55 -17.86 -1.57
CA ASN A 107 2.25 -18.32 -2.06
C ASN A 107 1.36 -17.19 -2.62
N GLU A 108 1.66 -15.94 -2.33
CA GLU A 108 0.89 -14.77 -2.78
C GLU A 108 1.59 -14.01 -3.90
N VAL A 109 2.92 -13.90 -3.81
CA VAL A 109 3.77 -13.15 -4.73
C VAL A 109 4.88 -14.04 -5.26
N ASP A 110 4.87 -14.28 -6.56
CA ASP A 110 5.88 -15.12 -7.24
C ASP A 110 7.02 -14.30 -7.86
N GLU A 111 6.79 -13.01 -8.18
CA GLU A 111 7.79 -12.12 -8.74
C GLU A 111 7.71 -10.73 -8.11
N LEU A 112 8.86 -10.11 -7.90
CA LEU A 112 8.99 -8.71 -7.49
C LEU A 112 9.99 -8.01 -8.41
N ARG A 113 9.59 -6.86 -8.93
CA ARG A 113 10.46 -5.98 -9.73
C ARG A 113 10.69 -4.65 -9.04
N TRP A 114 11.95 -4.24 -9.05
CA TRP A 114 12.35 -2.89 -8.67
C TRP A 114 12.46 -2.04 -9.93
N LEU A 115 11.62 -1.05 -10.04
CA LEU A 115 11.50 -0.24 -11.26
C LEU A 115 11.53 1.24 -10.94
N PRO A 116 12.13 2.06 -11.82
CA PRO A 116 11.92 3.50 -11.80
C PRO A 116 10.41 3.81 -11.84
N PRO A 117 9.94 4.91 -11.23
CA PRO A 117 8.51 5.23 -11.16
C PRO A 117 7.78 5.20 -12.51
N VAL A 118 8.42 5.63 -13.59
CA VAL A 118 7.80 5.62 -14.93
C VAL A 118 7.56 4.20 -15.40
N GLU A 119 8.53 3.31 -15.27
CA GLU A 119 8.40 1.90 -15.66
C GLU A 119 7.42 1.16 -14.74
N ALA A 120 7.44 1.46 -13.44
CA ALA A 120 6.47 0.92 -12.48
C ALA A 120 5.04 1.33 -12.85
N HIS A 121 4.82 2.59 -13.26
CA HIS A 121 3.52 3.06 -13.73
C HIS A 121 3.00 2.24 -14.91
N ASP A 122 3.86 1.95 -15.89
CA ASP A 122 3.47 1.22 -17.10
C ASP A 122 3.19 -0.26 -16.82
N LEU A 123 3.87 -0.85 -15.82
CA LEU A 123 3.69 -2.24 -15.44
C LEU A 123 2.45 -2.46 -14.55
N LEU A 124 2.10 -1.50 -13.69
CA LEU A 124 0.97 -1.62 -12.77
C LEU A 124 -0.35 -1.87 -13.50
N THR A 125 -1.07 -2.91 -13.12
CA THR A 125 -2.33 -3.32 -13.76
C THR A 125 -3.45 -2.33 -13.48
N TYR A 126 -3.54 -1.80 -12.25
CA TYR A 126 -4.67 -0.98 -11.81
C TYR A 126 -4.36 0.51 -11.84
N SER A 127 -5.29 1.31 -12.36
CA SER A 127 -5.19 2.77 -12.35
C SER A 127 -5.06 3.34 -10.93
N SER A 128 -5.75 2.74 -9.96
CA SER A 128 -5.67 3.14 -8.55
C SER A 128 -4.26 3.01 -7.97
N ASP A 129 -3.50 1.98 -8.35
CA ASP A 129 -2.12 1.80 -7.90
C ASP A 129 -1.20 2.83 -8.59
N ARG A 130 -1.49 3.23 -9.83
CA ARG A 130 -0.81 4.33 -10.52
C ARG A 130 -1.05 5.68 -9.84
N ASP A 131 -2.27 5.92 -9.34
CA ASP A 131 -2.60 7.14 -8.58
C ASP A 131 -1.82 7.18 -7.25
N VAL A 132 -1.67 6.03 -6.56
CA VAL A 132 -0.82 5.91 -5.36
C VAL A 132 0.64 6.19 -5.69
N LEU A 133 1.15 5.66 -6.81
CA LEU A 133 2.51 5.92 -7.28
C LEU A 133 2.71 7.41 -7.60
N ALA A 134 1.74 8.05 -8.26
CA ALA A 134 1.77 9.49 -8.52
C ALA A 134 1.79 10.31 -7.22
N ALA A 135 1.02 9.89 -6.20
CA ALA A 135 1.04 10.51 -4.88
C ALA A 135 2.40 10.32 -4.17
N LEU A 136 3.09 9.19 -4.36
CA LEU A 136 4.47 9.03 -3.87
C LEU A 136 5.41 10.04 -4.53
N CYS A 137 5.33 10.19 -5.84
CA CYS A 137 6.22 11.04 -6.64
C CYS A 137 5.90 12.55 -6.51
N SER A 138 4.75 12.93 -5.96
CA SER A 138 4.34 14.33 -5.80
C SER A 138 5.18 15.13 -4.81
N LEU A 139 5.92 14.45 -3.93
CA LEU A 139 6.81 15.04 -2.93
C LEU A 139 8.17 14.31 -2.95
N PRO A 140 9.24 14.98 -2.51
CA PRO A 140 10.54 14.33 -2.34
C PRO A 140 10.44 13.10 -1.42
N THR A 141 11.23 12.08 -1.68
CA THR A 141 11.26 10.83 -0.89
C THR A 141 12.10 10.94 0.39
N ASP A 142 12.97 11.93 0.48
CA ASP A 142 13.86 12.20 1.61
C ASP A 142 13.23 13.03 2.75
N LEU A 143 11.91 13.13 2.75
CA LEU A 143 11.16 13.84 3.80
C LEU A 143 11.39 13.20 5.18
N VAL A 144 11.68 14.05 6.16
CA VAL A 144 11.78 13.66 7.58
C VAL A 144 10.37 13.57 8.18
N THR A 145 10.07 12.45 8.83
CA THR A 145 8.83 12.32 9.60
C THR A 145 9.02 12.91 10.98
N LEU A 146 8.25 13.96 11.31
CA LEU A 146 8.19 14.55 12.65
C LEU A 146 6.92 14.07 13.35
N LEU A 147 7.08 13.34 14.46
CA LEU A 147 5.98 12.94 15.32
C LEU A 147 5.85 13.90 16.51
N LEU A 148 4.79 14.69 16.53
CA LEU A 148 4.45 15.56 17.65
C LEU A 148 3.46 14.84 18.55
N ILE A 149 3.87 14.53 19.78
CA ILE A 149 3.01 13.89 20.79
C ILE A 149 2.66 14.91 21.84
N ARG A 150 1.35 15.15 22.06
CA ARG A 150 0.82 15.94 23.17
C ARG A 150 0.22 15.01 24.21
N HIS A 151 0.66 15.14 25.44
CA HIS A 151 0.00 14.49 26.57
C HIS A 151 -1.39 15.10 26.75
N ALA A 152 -2.43 14.27 26.73
CA ALA A 152 -3.76 14.69 27.14
C ALA A 152 -3.85 14.57 28.66
N LYS A 153 -4.28 15.64 29.35
CA LYS A 153 -4.67 15.56 30.76
C LYS A 153 -5.94 14.72 30.84
N ALA A 154 -5.90 13.67 31.66
CA ALA A 154 -7.09 12.92 32.05
C ALA A 154 -8.04 13.79 32.87
#